data_f8216345dd09e4e3d15333f24ebaa870
#
_entry.id   f8216345dd09e4e3d15333f24ebaa870
#
_cell.length_a   1.000
_cell.length_b   1.000
_cell.length_c   1.000
_cell.angle_alpha   90.00
_cell.angle_beta   90.00
_cell.angle_gamma   90.00
#
_symmetry.space_group_name_H-M   'P 1'
#
loop_
_entity.id
_entity.type
_entity.pdbx_description
1 polymer ?
#
loop_
_entity_poly.entity_id
_entity_poly.type
_entity_poly.pdbx_seq_one_letter_code
_entity_poly.pdbx_strand_id
1 'polypeptide(L)'
;LLDFVSLVELELDFTEEDVEFADRSKLKLLAEEIELKITGLADSFSVGNVLKKGIPVALVGETNVGKSTLLNYFLNEEKAIVSDIHGTTRDTIEDMVDINGISFRFIDTAGIRQTKDTIENLGIERTYKKIEQSEIVLWIVDCTQVSEHIEWLTEKIAKRAIGKKIILVFNKIDKLAKDEQEVIDQLFSQFKGERLYISAKNKINVEQLRKALVKASQLKEIHTGDVIVNNIRHYEALQKANKAIIRVIEGIDSGISGDFLSQDIRECMYHLGEITGQITNDEILGNIFSKFCIGK
;
A
#
# COMPACT_ATOMS: atom_id res chain seq x y z
N LEU A 1 3.09 -28.34 -3.34
CA LEU A 1 4.36 -28.40 -2.60
C LEU A 1 4.56 -29.76 -1.90
N LEU A 2 3.60 -30.22 -1.10
CA LEU A 2 3.70 -31.49 -0.38
C LEU A 2 3.98 -32.68 -1.31
N ASP A 3 3.22 -32.80 -2.40
CA ASP A 3 3.43 -33.82 -3.43
C ASP A 3 4.83 -33.75 -4.05
N PHE A 4 5.33 -32.56 -4.15
CA PHE A 4 6.63 -32.27 -4.74
C PHE A 4 7.78 -32.67 -3.82
N VAL A 5 7.74 -32.27 -2.53
CA VAL A 5 8.74 -32.72 -1.55
C VAL A 5 8.79 -34.22 -1.51
N SER A 6 7.60 -34.88 -1.53
CA SER A 6 7.51 -36.34 -1.55
C SER A 6 8.21 -36.97 -2.76
N LEU A 7 8.11 -36.36 -3.95
CA LEU A 7 8.78 -36.83 -5.16
C LEU A 7 10.29 -36.66 -5.10
N VAL A 8 10.75 -35.52 -4.60
CA VAL A 8 12.20 -35.23 -4.46
C VAL A 8 12.83 -36.09 -3.38
N GLU A 9 12.13 -36.33 -2.25
CA GLU A 9 12.61 -37.25 -1.19
C GLU A 9 12.70 -38.69 -1.71
N LEU A 10 11.73 -39.13 -2.52
CA LEU A 10 11.79 -40.44 -3.14
C LEU A 10 12.99 -40.57 -4.10
N GLU A 11 13.28 -39.51 -4.89
CA GLU A 11 14.45 -39.46 -5.77
C GLU A 11 15.76 -39.58 -4.98
N LEU A 12 15.82 -38.97 -3.79
CA LEU A 12 16.99 -39.04 -2.90
C LEU A 12 17.21 -40.43 -2.30
N ASP A 13 16.13 -41.11 -1.92
CA ASP A 13 16.22 -42.46 -1.36
C ASP A 13 16.65 -43.52 -2.39
N PHE A 14 16.47 -43.27 -3.69
CA PHE A 14 16.79 -44.16 -4.79
C PHE A 14 17.96 -43.63 -5.69
N THR A 15 18.79 -42.72 -5.18
CA THR A 15 19.94 -42.16 -5.92
C THR A 15 20.96 -43.18 -6.40
N GLU A 16 20.95 -44.44 -5.90
CA GLU A 16 21.81 -45.52 -6.38
C GLU A 16 21.36 -46.13 -7.73
N GLU A 17 20.14 -45.80 -8.20
CA GLU A 17 19.55 -46.44 -9.40
C GLU A 17 19.44 -45.53 -10.63
N ASP A 18 19.98 -44.28 -10.62
CA ASP A 18 19.88 -43.32 -11.72
C ASP A 18 18.43 -43.04 -12.22
N VAL A 19 17.42 -43.11 -11.32
CA VAL A 19 16.03 -42.91 -11.68
C VAL A 19 15.57 -41.49 -11.34
N GLU A 20 15.31 -40.67 -12.36
CA GLU A 20 14.64 -39.39 -12.20
C GLU A 20 13.12 -39.63 -12.02
N PHE A 21 12.63 -39.54 -10.77
CA PHE A 21 11.20 -39.67 -10.46
C PHE A 21 10.43 -38.35 -10.66
N ALA A 22 11.12 -37.21 -10.60
CA ALA A 22 10.53 -35.89 -10.73
C ALA A 22 10.86 -35.29 -12.10
N ASP A 23 9.82 -35.06 -12.90
CA ASP A 23 9.94 -34.25 -14.12
C ASP A 23 10.28 -32.79 -13.73
N ARG A 24 11.56 -32.44 -13.88
CA ARG A 24 12.08 -31.09 -13.52
C ARG A 24 11.36 -29.97 -14.22
N SER A 25 10.78 -30.21 -15.40
CA SER A 25 10.00 -29.22 -16.13
C SER A 25 8.64 -28.96 -15.43
N LYS A 26 7.97 -30.02 -14.96
CA LYS A 26 6.74 -29.88 -14.19
C LYS A 26 6.97 -29.22 -12.85
N LEU A 27 8.10 -29.53 -12.23
CA LEU A 27 8.54 -28.92 -11.01
C LEU A 27 8.70 -27.42 -11.16
N LYS A 28 9.44 -27.00 -12.18
CA LYS A 28 9.66 -25.59 -12.45
C LYS A 28 8.35 -24.84 -12.61
N LEU A 29 7.42 -25.38 -13.42
CA LEU A 29 6.10 -24.77 -13.61
C LEU A 29 5.34 -24.63 -12.29
N LEU A 30 5.38 -25.65 -11.43
CA LEU A 30 4.73 -25.60 -10.10
C LEU A 30 5.42 -24.56 -9.20
N ALA A 31 6.74 -24.48 -9.20
CA ALA A 31 7.49 -23.51 -8.41
C ALA A 31 7.18 -22.06 -8.85
N GLU A 32 7.11 -21.83 -10.16
CA GLU A 32 6.74 -20.52 -10.73
C GLU A 32 5.28 -20.15 -10.38
N GLU A 33 4.33 -21.10 -10.42
CA GLU A 33 2.95 -20.84 -10.00
C GLU A 33 2.87 -20.49 -8.51
N ILE A 34 3.67 -21.14 -7.67
CA ILE A 34 3.71 -20.89 -6.23
C ILE A 34 4.35 -19.52 -5.96
N GLU A 35 5.45 -19.21 -6.63
CA GLU A 35 6.12 -17.90 -6.54
C GLU A 35 5.14 -16.77 -6.88
N LEU A 36 4.40 -16.91 -7.98
CA LEU A 36 3.39 -15.91 -8.38
C LEU A 36 2.31 -15.73 -7.31
N LYS A 37 1.82 -16.81 -6.69
CA LYS A 37 0.83 -16.75 -5.62
C LYS A 37 1.39 -16.12 -4.35
N ILE A 38 2.60 -16.49 -3.93
CA ILE A 38 3.27 -15.92 -2.75
C ILE A 38 3.50 -14.43 -2.94
N THR A 39 4.01 -14.02 -4.10
CA THR A 39 4.24 -12.61 -4.45
C THR A 39 2.92 -11.83 -4.43
N GLY A 40 1.86 -12.35 -5.04
CA GLY A 40 0.54 -11.73 -5.02
C GLY A 40 -0.01 -11.54 -3.59
N LEU A 41 0.16 -12.54 -2.72
CA LEU A 41 -0.23 -12.44 -1.31
C LEU A 41 0.65 -11.46 -0.52
N ALA A 42 1.96 -11.45 -0.76
CA ALA A 42 2.87 -10.51 -0.12
C ALA A 42 2.56 -9.06 -0.54
N ASP A 43 2.30 -8.83 -1.83
CA ASP A 43 1.88 -7.52 -2.34
C ASP A 43 0.55 -7.05 -1.73
N SER A 44 -0.36 -7.97 -1.45
CA SER A 44 -1.64 -7.65 -0.78
C SER A 44 -1.46 -7.12 0.65
N PHE A 45 -0.30 -7.36 1.29
CA PHE A 45 -0.02 -6.86 2.63
C PHE A 45 0.05 -5.33 2.69
N SER A 46 0.63 -4.68 1.67
CA SER A 46 0.65 -3.21 1.57
C SER A 46 -0.78 -2.68 1.56
N VAL A 47 -1.67 -3.33 0.81
CA VAL A 47 -3.09 -3.04 0.73
C VAL A 47 -3.79 -3.31 2.08
N GLY A 48 -3.54 -4.46 2.70
CA GLY A 48 -4.12 -4.83 4.00
C GLY A 48 -3.70 -3.88 5.14
N ASN A 49 -2.45 -3.46 5.14
CA ASN A 49 -1.94 -2.49 6.12
C ASN A 49 -2.57 -1.11 5.91
N VAL A 50 -2.74 -0.70 4.65
CA VAL A 50 -3.45 0.54 4.28
C VAL A 50 -4.92 0.47 4.70
N LEU A 51 -5.62 -0.64 4.47
CA LEU A 51 -7.00 -0.83 4.90
C LEU A 51 -7.14 -0.74 6.42
N LYS A 52 -6.16 -1.24 7.18
CA LYS A 52 -6.20 -1.23 8.65
C LYS A 52 -5.78 0.10 9.25
N LYS A 53 -4.74 0.76 8.71
CA LYS A 53 -4.15 1.99 9.25
C LYS A 53 -4.59 3.25 8.52
N GLY A 54 -5.16 3.13 7.33
CA GLY A 54 -5.45 4.21 6.42
C GLY A 54 -4.22 4.81 5.75
N ILE A 55 -4.38 5.32 4.54
CA ILE A 55 -3.33 6.04 3.82
C ILE A 55 -3.10 7.40 4.49
N PRO A 56 -1.88 7.70 4.96
CA PRO A 56 -1.63 8.95 5.63
C PRO A 56 -1.63 10.11 4.64
N VAL A 57 -2.55 11.07 4.85
CA VAL A 57 -2.74 12.28 4.03
C VAL A 57 -2.43 13.51 4.84
N ALA A 58 -1.52 14.36 4.36
CA ALA A 58 -1.27 15.67 4.93
C ALA A 58 -2.11 16.75 4.24
N LEU A 59 -2.93 17.47 4.99
CA LEU A 59 -3.56 18.71 4.54
C LEU A 59 -2.63 19.89 4.82
N VAL A 60 -2.09 20.49 3.79
CA VAL A 60 -1.11 21.58 3.85
C VAL A 60 -1.66 22.81 3.13
N GLY A 61 -1.32 24.00 3.60
CA GLY A 61 -1.75 25.26 3.01
C GLY A 61 -1.79 26.37 4.06
N GLU A 62 -1.82 27.61 3.61
CA GLU A 62 -1.90 28.79 4.46
C GLU A 62 -3.19 28.85 5.31
N THR A 63 -3.29 29.81 6.19
CA THR A 63 -4.51 30.04 6.97
C THR A 63 -5.66 30.44 6.06
N ASN A 64 -6.89 30.05 6.42
CA ASN A 64 -8.13 30.40 5.72
C ASN A 64 -8.26 29.95 4.24
N VAL A 65 -7.37 29.08 3.72
CA VAL A 65 -7.50 28.51 2.37
C VAL A 65 -8.61 27.47 2.25
N GLY A 66 -9.22 27.05 3.37
CA GLY A 66 -10.37 26.15 3.37
C GLY A 66 -10.05 24.70 3.78
N LYS A 67 -8.91 24.43 4.43
CA LYS A 67 -8.55 23.08 4.94
C LYS A 67 -9.63 22.48 5.83
N SER A 68 -10.09 23.24 6.84
CA SER A 68 -11.13 22.77 7.77
C SER A 68 -12.47 22.50 7.08
N THR A 69 -12.83 23.34 6.10
CA THR A 69 -14.06 23.16 5.32
C THR A 69 -14.02 21.87 4.50
N LEU A 70 -12.87 21.61 3.86
CA LEU A 70 -12.66 20.40 3.06
C LEU A 70 -12.65 19.14 3.93
N LEU A 71 -11.93 19.17 5.05
CA LEU A 71 -11.89 18.05 6.00
C LEU A 71 -13.28 17.74 6.55
N ASN A 72 -14.02 18.77 6.99
CA ASN A 72 -15.38 18.59 7.49
C ASN A 72 -16.34 18.07 6.42
N TYR A 73 -16.13 18.44 5.15
CA TYR A 73 -16.89 17.88 4.04
C TYR A 73 -16.67 16.36 3.97
N PHE A 74 -15.43 15.90 3.95
CA PHE A 74 -15.10 14.47 3.92
C PHE A 74 -15.66 13.72 5.14
N LEU A 75 -15.50 14.25 6.32
CA LEU A 75 -15.98 13.64 7.56
C LEU A 75 -17.51 13.55 7.66
N ASN A 76 -18.23 14.52 7.11
CA ASN A 76 -19.70 14.55 7.21
C ASN A 76 -20.38 13.62 6.19
N GLU A 77 -19.80 13.42 5.03
CA GLU A 77 -20.36 12.50 4.03
C GLU A 77 -20.14 11.03 4.39
N GLU A 78 -19.07 10.72 5.12
CA GLU A 78 -18.64 9.35 5.45
C GLU A 78 -19.10 8.86 6.84
N LYS A 79 -19.77 9.68 7.63
CA LYS A 79 -20.27 9.27 8.98
C LYS A 79 -21.28 8.12 8.96
N ALA A 80 -21.71 7.64 7.79
CA ALA A 80 -22.63 6.52 7.67
C ALA A 80 -21.97 5.12 7.86
N ILE A 81 -20.63 5.00 7.92
CA ILE A 81 -19.94 3.70 7.94
C ILE A 81 -18.80 3.64 9.00
N VAL A 82 -18.91 4.36 10.10
CA VAL A 82 -17.89 4.19 11.16
C VAL A 82 -18.31 3.03 12.05
N SER A 83 -17.65 1.88 11.89
CA SER A 83 -17.63 0.84 12.92
C SER A 83 -16.91 1.36 14.17
N ASP A 84 -17.47 1.09 15.36
CA ASP A 84 -16.95 1.45 16.68
C ASP A 84 -15.58 0.78 16.98
N ILE A 85 -14.52 1.16 16.28
CA ILE A 85 -13.15 0.81 16.69
C ILE A 85 -12.54 2.04 17.36
N HIS A 86 -12.85 2.21 18.64
CA HIS A 86 -12.16 3.13 19.52
C HIS A 86 -10.75 2.62 19.80
N GLY A 87 -9.76 3.09 19.05
CA GLY A 87 -8.35 2.92 19.35
C GLY A 87 -7.87 4.02 20.28
N THR A 88 -7.65 3.65 21.53
CA THR A 88 -7.10 4.47 22.61
C THR A 88 -5.63 4.82 22.35
N THR A 89 -5.32 6.05 21.91
CA THR A 89 -4.09 6.74 22.28
C THR A 89 -4.31 8.25 22.22
N ARG A 90 -4.05 8.92 23.34
CA ARG A 90 -4.43 10.31 23.68
C ARG A 90 -3.58 11.42 23.00
N ASP A 91 -2.66 11.11 22.08
CA ASP A 91 -1.62 12.07 21.71
C ASP A 91 -1.65 12.61 20.27
N THR A 92 -2.48 12.05 19.35
CA THR A 92 -2.67 12.62 18.00
C THR A 92 -4.10 12.45 17.55
N ILE A 93 -4.81 13.56 17.35
CA ILE A 93 -6.17 13.54 16.77
C ILE A 93 -6.02 13.38 15.27
N GLU A 94 -6.19 12.16 14.79
CA GLU A 94 -6.20 11.80 13.39
C GLU A 94 -7.63 11.46 12.97
N ASP A 95 -8.04 11.94 11.82
CA ASP A 95 -9.37 11.67 11.28
C ASP A 95 -9.28 10.65 10.15
N MET A 96 -10.09 9.60 10.24
CA MET A 96 -10.23 8.57 9.22
C MET A 96 -11.41 8.88 8.33
N VAL A 97 -11.21 8.75 7.02
CA VAL A 97 -12.26 8.95 5.99
C VAL A 97 -12.16 7.79 5.01
N ASP A 98 -13.28 7.13 4.75
CA ASP A 98 -13.37 6.13 3.68
C ASP A 98 -13.75 6.80 2.35
N ILE A 99 -13.00 6.58 1.30
CA ILE A 99 -13.32 7.08 -0.03
C ILE A 99 -13.27 5.90 -1.00
N ASN A 100 -14.42 5.47 -1.49
CA ASN A 100 -14.57 4.33 -2.39
C ASN A 100 -13.97 3.02 -1.84
N GLY A 101 -14.16 2.75 -0.54
CA GLY A 101 -13.63 1.56 0.13
C GLY A 101 -12.16 1.64 0.51
N ILE A 102 -11.51 2.78 0.30
CA ILE A 102 -10.13 3.04 0.71
C ILE A 102 -10.11 4.00 1.89
N SER A 103 -9.54 3.57 3.01
CA SER A 103 -9.41 4.41 4.21
C SER A 103 -8.24 5.39 4.06
N PHE A 104 -8.53 6.68 4.20
CA PHE A 104 -7.54 7.76 4.24
C PHE A 104 -7.46 8.32 5.65
N ARG A 105 -6.26 8.45 6.18
CA ARG A 105 -5.98 8.96 7.52
C ARG A 105 -5.38 10.37 7.41
N PHE A 106 -6.19 11.38 7.75
CA PHE A 106 -5.75 12.78 7.75
C PHE A 106 -4.95 13.05 9.02
N ILE A 107 -3.64 13.31 8.86
CA ILE A 107 -2.70 13.46 9.98
C ILE A 107 -2.73 14.87 10.57
N ASP A 108 -2.58 14.96 11.89
CA ASP A 108 -2.54 16.21 12.68
C ASP A 108 -3.67 17.19 12.37
N THR A 109 -4.89 16.69 12.47
CA THR A 109 -6.11 17.48 12.22
C THR A 109 -6.47 18.42 13.39
N ALA A 110 -5.86 18.22 14.57
CA ALA A 110 -6.07 19.09 15.74
C ALA A 110 -5.75 20.55 15.46
N GLY A 111 -4.64 20.82 14.79
CA GLY A 111 -4.27 22.19 14.37
C GLY A 111 -5.20 22.79 13.31
N ILE A 112 -5.96 21.97 12.59
CA ILE A 112 -6.94 22.42 11.60
C ILE A 112 -8.25 22.82 12.27
N ARG A 113 -8.61 22.17 13.38
CA ARG A 113 -9.85 22.44 14.14
C ARG A 113 -9.75 23.64 15.08
N GLN A 114 -8.54 23.99 15.54
CA GLN A 114 -8.30 25.00 16.57
C GLN A 114 -7.80 26.36 16.03
N THR A 115 -7.86 26.62 14.72
CA THR A 115 -7.32 27.86 14.16
C THR A 115 -8.02 29.13 14.66
N LYS A 116 -7.47 29.62 15.76
CA LYS A 116 -7.36 31.05 16.08
C LYS A 116 -5.94 31.19 16.61
N ASP A 117 -4.93 31.40 15.76
CA ASP A 117 -3.74 32.15 16.11
C ASP A 117 -2.53 31.90 15.22
N THR A 118 -2.09 32.92 14.64
CA THR A 118 -0.75 33.49 14.41
C THR A 118 0.40 32.75 15.09
N ILE A 119 1.25 32.05 14.30
CA ILE A 119 2.72 32.06 14.44
C ILE A 119 3.30 31.43 13.16
N GLU A 120 3.80 32.27 12.27
CA GLU A 120 4.29 31.91 10.92
C GLU A 120 5.49 30.95 10.90
N ASN A 121 6.41 31.07 11.83
CA ASN A 121 7.66 30.27 11.80
C ASN A 121 7.55 28.87 12.41
N LEU A 122 6.69 28.66 13.40
CA LEU A 122 6.37 27.33 13.94
C LEU A 122 5.49 26.51 12.98
N GLY A 123 4.80 27.17 12.04
CA GLY A 123 3.95 26.56 11.03
C GLY A 123 4.72 25.78 9.97
N ILE A 124 5.87 26.26 9.55
CA ILE A 124 6.66 25.65 8.45
C ILE A 124 7.29 24.32 8.89
N GLU A 125 7.90 24.26 10.07
CA GLU A 125 8.48 23.01 10.57
C GLU A 125 7.41 21.92 10.84
N ARG A 126 6.26 22.33 11.39
CA ARG A 126 5.12 21.41 11.56
C ARG A 126 4.60 20.92 10.22
N THR A 127 4.53 21.79 9.23
CA THR A 127 4.13 21.44 7.86
C THR A 127 5.10 20.42 7.27
N TYR A 128 6.40 20.58 7.44
CA TYR A 128 7.39 19.61 6.95
C TYR A 128 7.28 18.27 7.65
N LYS A 129 7.07 18.24 8.97
CA LYS A 129 6.82 16.98 9.70
C LYS A 129 5.58 16.25 9.19
N LYS A 130 4.49 16.96 8.92
CA LYS A 130 3.28 16.38 8.31
C LYS A 130 3.57 15.77 6.94
N ILE A 131 4.31 16.48 6.11
CA ILE A 131 4.71 15.99 4.79
C ILE A 131 5.57 14.73 4.94
N GLU A 132 6.52 14.69 5.86
CA GLU A 132 7.38 13.52 6.09
C GLU A 132 6.58 12.28 6.50
N GLN A 133 5.55 12.44 7.32
CA GLN A 133 4.70 11.35 7.82
C GLN A 133 3.59 10.91 6.85
N SER A 134 3.38 11.65 5.75
CA SER A 134 2.32 11.36 4.78
C SER A 134 2.83 10.58 3.58
N GLU A 135 1.92 9.88 2.90
CA GLU A 135 2.12 9.32 1.56
C GLU A 135 1.54 10.24 0.48
N ILE A 136 0.44 10.91 0.81
CA ILE A 136 -0.22 11.87 -0.07
C ILE A 136 -0.21 13.25 0.60
N VAL A 137 0.12 14.27 -0.17
CA VAL A 137 0.09 15.67 0.25
C VAL A 137 -0.97 16.42 -0.53
N LEU A 138 -2.00 16.90 0.14
CA LEU A 138 -2.94 17.87 -0.40
C LEU A 138 -2.46 19.29 -0.09
N TRP A 139 -1.83 19.93 -1.07
CA TRP A 139 -1.43 21.32 -0.99
C TRP A 139 -2.58 22.22 -1.42
N ILE A 140 -3.21 22.89 -0.44
CA ILE A 140 -4.41 23.71 -0.67
C ILE A 140 -4.04 25.17 -0.74
N VAL A 141 -4.40 25.81 -1.84
CA VAL A 141 -4.18 27.20 -2.15
C VAL A 141 -5.51 27.91 -2.37
N ASP A 142 -5.64 29.13 -1.86
CA ASP A 142 -6.76 30.00 -2.19
C ASP A 142 -6.54 30.61 -3.57
N CYS A 143 -7.36 30.26 -4.55
CA CYS A 143 -7.19 30.72 -5.92
C CYS A 143 -7.36 32.25 -6.07
N THR A 144 -7.97 32.93 -5.10
CA THR A 144 -8.11 34.39 -5.09
C THR A 144 -6.88 35.13 -4.52
N GLN A 145 -5.89 34.39 -4.01
CA GLN A 145 -4.68 34.94 -3.38
C GLN A 145 -3.40 34.34 -3.96
N VAL A 146 -3.46 33.87 -5.18
CA VAL A 146 -2.30 33.30 -5.88
C VAL A 146 -1.29 34.41 -6.19
N SER A 147 -0.01 34.12 -5.89
CA SER A 147 1.12 35.05 -6.07
C SER A 147 2.40 34.24 -6.33
N GLU A 148 3.46 34.93 -6.75
CA GLU A 148 4.80 34.37 -6.90
C GLU A 148 5.31 33.74 -5.58
N HIS A 149 4.90 34.30 -4.43
CA HIS A 149 5.21 33.69 -3.13
C HIS A 149 4.60 32.30 -2.97
N ILE A 150 3.35 32.10 -3.40
CA ILE A 150 2.68 30.79 -3.35
C ILE A 150 3.33 29.81 -4.33
N GLU A 151 3.73 30.27 -5.51
CA GLU A 151 4.51 29.45 -6.45
C GLU A 151 5.81 28.96 -5.82
N TRP A 152 6.60 29.87 -5.25
CA TRP A 152 7.84 29.56 -4.56
C TRP A 152 7.63 28.57 -3.37
N LEU A 153 6.56 28.74 -2.57
CA LEU A 153 6.18 27.78 -1.52
C LEU A 153 5.86 26.42 -2.11
N THR A 154 5.14 26.38 -3.23
CA THR A 154 4.79 25.15 -3.93
C THR A 154 6.04 24.37 -4.36
N GLU A 155 7.04 25.06 -4.90
CA GLU A 155 8.32 24.44 -5.24
C GLU A 155 9.04 23.88 -4.01
N LYS A 156 9.05 24.62 -2.89
CA LYS A 156 9.66 24.14 -1.63
C LYS A 156 8.96 22.90 -1.09
N ILE A 157 7.63 22.88 -1.13
CA ILE A 157 6.83 21.72 -0.73
C ILE A 157 7.11 20.53 -1.64
N ALA A 158 7.14 20.76 -2.96
CA ALA A 158 7.46 19.72 -3.93
C ALA A 158 8.85 19.09 -3.69
N LYS A 159 9.86 19.91 -3.38
CA LYS A 159 11.22 19.44 -3.03
C LYS A 159 11.25 18.60 -1.74
N ARG A 160 10.40 18.90 -0.76
CA ARG A 160 10.30 18.15 0.50
C ARG A 160 9.47 16.88 0.38
N ALA A 161 8.56 16.84 -0.58
CA ALA A 161 7.68 15.69 -0.82
C ALA A 161 8.22 14.73 -1.91
N ILE A 162 9.55 14.66 -2.08
CA ILE A 162 10.17 13.71 -3.02
C ILE A 162 9.76 12.28 -2.63
N GLY A 163 9.29 11.52 -3.62
CA GLY A 163 8.77 10.15 -3.42
C GLY A 163 7.33 10.07 -2.92
N LYS A 164 6.66 11.20 -2.70
CA LYS A 164 5.25 11.28 -2.27
C LYS A 164 4.36 11.77 -3.41
N LYS A 165 3.07 11.51 -3.29
CA LYS A 165 2.07 12.02 -4.24
C LYS A 165 1.59 13.39 -3.77
N ILE A 166 1.75 14.42 -4.62
CA ILE A 166 1.28 15.77 -4.33
C ILE A 166 0.11 16.08 -5.25
N ILE A 167 -1.00 16.54 -4.66
CA ILE A 167 -2.15 17.07 -5.37
C ILE A 167 -2.25 18.55 -4.98
N LEU A 168 -2.09 19.44 -5.96
CA LEU A 168 -2.25 20.87 -5.80
C LEU A 168 -3.73 21.23 -5.98
N VAL A 169 -4.34 21.76 -4.93
CA VAL A 169 -5.76 22.05 -4.89
C VAL A 169 -5.99 23.55 -4.81
N PHE A 170 -6.44 24.15 -5.89
CA PHE A 170 -6.90 25.54 -5.92
C PHE A 170 -8.35 25.61 -5.43
N ASN A 171 -8.52 26.10 -4.22
CA ASN A 171 -9.85 26.20 -3.59
C ASN A 171 -10.45 27.59 -3.79
N LYS A 172 -11.75 27.69 -3.57
CA LYS A 172 -12.59 28.89 -3.70
C LYS A 172 -12.82 29.34 -5.16
N ILE A 173 -12.84 28.40 -6.10
CA ILE A 173 -13.11 28.66 -7.53
C ILE A 173 -14.44 29.41 -7.77
N ASP A 174 -15.36 29.34 -6.82
CA ASP A 174 -16.61 30.08 -6.84
C ASP A 174 -16.44 31.60 -6.80
N LYS A 175 -15.24 32.07 -6.48
CA LYS A 175 -14.87 33.49 -6.45
C LYS A 175 -13.92 33.90 -7.57
N LEU A 176 -13.49 32.96 -8.42
CA LEU A 176 -12.52 33.21 -9.48
C LEU A 176 -13.24 33.62 -10.77
N ALA A 177 -12.75 34.64 -11.45
CA ALA A 177 -13.18 34.97 -12.80
C ALA A 177 -12.58 33.98 -13.81
N LYS A 178 -13.26 33.81 -14.97
CA LYS A 178 -12.85 32.76 -15.94
C LYS A 178 -11.47 32.97 -16.54
N ASP A 179 -11.09 34.22 -16.74
CA ASP A 179 -9.79 34.65 -17.27
C ASP A 179 -8.63 34.52 -16.26
N GLU A 180 -8.92 34.55 -14.96
CA GLU A 180 -7.92 34.38 -13.91
C GLU A 180 -7.38 32.96 -13.80
N GLN A 181 -8.16 31.96 -14.21
CA GLN A 181 -7.71 30.56 -14.17
C GLN A 181 -6.54 30.31 -15.14
N GLU A 182 -6.56 30.92 -16.32
CA GLU A 182 -5.47 30.79 -17.30
C GLU A 182 -4.16 31.38 -16.76
N VAL A 183 -4.23 32.49 -16.00
CA VAL A 183 -3.06 33.11 -15.36
C VAL A 183 -2.48 32.18 -14.29
N ILE A 184 -3.34 31.55 -13.48
CA ILE A 184 -2.90 30.58 -12.48
C ILE A 184 -2.25 29.37 -13.16
N ASP A 185 -2.84 28.85 -14.24
CA ASP A 185 -2.29 27.72 -14.97
C ASP A 185 -0.92 28.01 -15.59
N GLN A 186 -0.70 29.25 -16.06
CA GLN A 186 0.60 29.71 -16.54
C GLN A 186 1.63 29.77 -15.41
N LEU A 187 1.28 30.38 -14.27
CA LEU A 187 2.15 30.53 -13.12
C LEU A 187 2.62 29.17 -12.59
N PHE A 188 1.73 28.17 -12.52
CA PHE A 188 2.06 26.82 -12.05
C PHE A 188 2.40 25.83 -13.16
N SER A 189 2.77 26.29 -14.36
CA SER A 189 3.09 25.44 -15.50
C SER A 189 4.25 24.46 -15.24
N GLN A 190 5.20 24.82 -14.38
CA GLN A 190 6.35 23.99 -14.00
C GLN A 190 6.00 22.89 -12.98
N PHE A 191 4.85 22.98 -12.33
CA PHE A 191 4.42 21.95 -11.37
C PHE A 191 3.96 20.69 -12.08
N LYS A 192 4.70 19.58 -11.87
CA LYS A 192 4.46 18.28 -12.55
C LYS A 192 3.41 17.38 -11.89
N GLY A 193 2.83 17.82 -10.76
CA GLY A 193 1.79 17.06 -10.04
C GLY A 193 0.39 17.28 -10.59
N GLU A 194 -0.59 16.59 -10.01
CA GLU A 194 -2.01 16.77 -10.32
C GLU A 194 -2.50 18.11 -9.78
N ARG A 195 -3.25 18.87 -10.60
CA ARG A 195 -3.83 20.18 -10.25
C ARG A 195 -5.33 20.12 -10.35
N LEU A 196 -6.03 20.56 -9.32
CA LEU A 196 -7.49 20.55 -9.25
C LEU A 196 -8.03 21.89 -8.78
N TYR A 197 -9.11 22.32 -9.40
CA TYR A 197 -9.84 23.54 -9.04
C TYR A 197 -11.17 23.17 -8.39
N ILE A 198 -11.35 23.52 -7.11
CA ILE A 198 -12.52 23.15 -6.33
C ILE A 198 -13.15 24.36 -5.62
N SER A 199 -14.39 24.18 -5.18
CA SER A 199 -14.96 24.97 -4.09
C SER A 199 -15.40 24.01 -2.98
N ALA A 200 -14.64 23.95 -1.91
CA ALA A 200 -14.99 23.14 -0.76
C ALA A 200 -16.29 23.61 -0.08
N LYS A 201 -16.57 24.94 -0.12
CA LYS A 201 -17.81 25.53 0.41
C LYS A 201 -19.05 25.14 -0.40
N ASN A 202 -18.96 25.23 -1.73
CA ASN A 202 -20.08 24.99 -2.63
C ASN A 202 -20.07 23.58 -3.21
N LYS A 203 -19.19 22.71 -2.76
CA LYS A 203 -19.02 21.31 -3.18
C LYS A 203 -18.72 21.14 -4.69
N ILE A 204 -18.16 22.17 -5.34
CA ILE A 204 -17.84 22.13 -6.76
C ILE A 204 -16.54 21.34 -6.94
N ASN A 205 -16.54 20.38 -7.87
CA ASN A 205 -15.39 19.54 -8.24
C ASN A 205 -14.76 18.71 -7.10
N VAL A 206 -15.40 18.61 -5.93
CA VAL A 206 -14.84 17.83 -4.81
C VAL A 206 -14.81 16.34 -5.14
N GLU A 207 -15.72 15.85 -5.97
CA GLU A 207 -15.71 14.47 -6.46
C GLU A 207 -14.46 14.16 -7.33
N GLN A 208 -13.96 15.15 -8.06
CA GLN A 208 -12.69 14.99 -8.80
C GLN A 208 -11.52 14.83 -7.84
N LEU A 209 -11.53 15.53 -6.70
CA LEU A 209 -10.52 15.36 -5.66
C LEU A 209 -10.60 13.98 -5.00
N ARG A 210 -11.80 13.43 -4.77
CA ARG A 210 -11.99 12.04 -4.30
C ARG A 210 -11.34 11.04 -5.26
N LYS A 211 -11.62 11.17 -6.55
CA LYS A 211 -11.02 10.32 -7.60
C LYS A 211 -9.50 10.47 -7.65
N ALA A 212 -8.98 11.70 -7.50
CA ALA A 212 -7.55 11.95 -7.46
C ALA A 212 -6.87 11.30 -6.24
N LEU A 213 -7.50 11.34 -5.06
CA LEU A 213 -7.03 10.63 -3.86
C LEU A 213 -6.97 9.11 -4.09
N VAL A 214 -8.05 8.53 -4.63
CA VAL A 214 -8.09 7.10 -4.97
C VAL A 214 -7.00 6.74 -5.97
N LYS A 215 -6.82 7.52 -7.02
CA LYS A 215 -5.73 7.32 -8.00
C LYS A 215 -4.35 7.46 -7.38
N ALA A 216 -4.15 8.43 -6.47
CA ALA A 216 -2.89 8.66 -5.78
C ALA A 216 -2.53 7.54 -4.81
N SER A 217 -3.50 6.79 -4.30
CA SER A 217 -3.29 5.64 -3.42
C SER A 217 -2.51 4.52 -4.11
N GLN A 218 -2.53 4.45 -5.44
CA GLN A 218 -1.92 3.38 -6.25
C GLN A 218 -2.38 1.96 -5.87
N LEU A 219 -3.43 1.85 -5.07
CA LEU A 219 -4.02 0.56 -4.76
C LEU A 219 -4.71 0.03 -6.02
N LYS A 220 -4.37 -1.20 -6.41
CA LYS A 220 -5.14 -1.93 -7.41
C LYS A 220 -6.57 -2.05 -6.88
N GLU A 221 -7.54 -1.98 -7.77
CA GLU A 221 -8.94 -2.23 -7.40
C GLU A 221 -9.05 -3.56 -6.68
N ILE A 222 -9.54 -3.52 -5.45
CA ILE A 222 -9.74 -4.72 -4.63
C ILE A 222 -11.08 -5.31 -5.07
N HIS A 223 -11.04 -6.51 -5.63
CA HIS A 223 -12.26 -7.23 -5.96
C HIS A 223 -12.80 -7.96 -4.73
N THR A 224 -14.13 -8.01 -4.62
CA THR A 224 -14.83 -8.75 -3.56
C THR A 224 -14.44 -10.23 -3.67
N GLY A 225 -13.62 -10.71 -2.71
CA GLY A 225 -13.11 -12.09 -2.70
C GLY A 225 -11.59 -12.21 -2.69
N ASP A 226 -10.86 -11.11 -2.87
CA ASP A 226 -9.41 -11.13 -2.79
C ASP A 226 -8.94 -11.44 -1.35
N VAL A 227 -8.01 -12.38 -1.23
CA VAL A 227 -7.36 -12.70 0.05
C VAL A 227 -6.32 -11.64 0.34
N ILE A 228 -6.57 -10.85 1.40
CA ILE A 228 -5.69 -9.75 1.79
C ILE A 228 -4.94 -10.12 3.06
N VAL A 229 -3.60 -10.10 2.99
CA VAL A 229 -2.74 -10.31 4.15
C VAL A 229 -2.68 -9.01 4.97
N ASN A 230 -3.07 -9.08 6.24
CA ASN A 230 -3.08 -7.92 7.15
C ASN A 230 -2.19 -8.11 8.40
N ASN A 231 -1.51 -9.25 8.51
CA ASN A 231 -0.65 -9.60 9.63
C ASN A 231 0.82 -9.51 9.21
N ILE A 232 1.61 -8.70 9.92
CA ILE A 232 3.03 -8.50 9.65
C ILE A 232 3.82 -9.82 9.70
N ARG A 233 3.48 -10.73 10.62
CA ARG A 233 4.14 -12.03 10.73
C ARG A 233 3.89 -12.90 9.49
N HIS A 234 2.66 -12.88 8.95
CA HIS A 234 2.34 -13.59 7.71
C HIS A 234 3.10 -12.99 6.53
N TYR A 235 3.22 -11.67 6.46
CA TYR A 235 4.00 -11.00 5.43
C TYR A 235 5.49 -11.38 5.49
N GLU A 236 6.10 -11.38 6.69
CA GLU A 236 7.50 -11.80 6.87
C GLU A 236 7.71 -13.26 6.49
N ALA A 237 6.76 -14.14 6.85
CA ALA A 237 6.78 -15.54 6.45
C ALA A 237 6.66 -15.72 4.92
N LEU A 238 5.74 -14.98 4.28
CA LEU A 238 5.62 -14.98 2.80
C LEU A 238 6.89 -14.50 2.12
N GLN A 239 7.55 -13.46 2.65
CA GLN A 239 8.82 -12.99 2.08
C GLN A 239 9.94 -14.03 2.17
N LYS A 240 10.03 -14.75 3.28
CA LYS A 240 11.01 -15.84 3.45
C LYS A 240 10.69 -17.01 2.51
N ALA A 241 9.43 -17.41 2.44
CA ALA A 241 8.97 -18.43 1.52
C ALA A 241 9.26 -18.07 0.05
N ASN A 242 9.07 -16.79 -0.31
CA ASN A 242 9.37 -16.31 -1.66
C ASN A 242 10.86 -16.42 -2.00
N LYS A 243 11.74 -16.07 -1.09
CA LYS A 243 13.19 -16.24 -1.29
C LYS A 243 13.59 -17.69 -1.48
N ALA A 244 12.97 -18.60 -0.71
CA ALA A 244 13.25 -20.03 -0.82
C ALA A 244 12.76 -20.59 -2.17
N ILE A 245 11.54 -20.25 -2.61
CA ILE A 245 11.00 -20.76 -3.89
C ILE A 245 11.77 -20.20 -5.12
N ILE A 246 12.28 -18.98 -5.04
CA ILE A 246 13.14 -18.42 -6.08
C ILE A 246 14.44 -19.24 -6.20
N ARG A 247 15.07 -19.61 -5.06
CA ARG A 247 16.26 -20.47 -5.11
C ARG A 247 15.97 -21.85 -5.70
N VAL A 248 14.77 -22.39 -5.46
CA VAL A 248 14.34 -23.65 -6.12
C VAL A 248 14.31 -23.47 -7.64
N ILE A 249 13.71 -22.40 -8.15
CA ILE A 249 13.62 -22.11 -9.58
C ILE A 249 15.02 -21.95 -10.19
N GLU A 250 15.88 -21.14 -9.57
CA GLU A 250 17.27 -20.92 -9.99
C GLU A 250 18.09 -22.20 -9.93
N GLY A 251 17.87 -23.03 -8.90
CA GLY A 251 18.51 -24.32 -8.74
C GLY A 251 18.15 -25.32 -9.84
N ILE A 252 16.87 -25.37 -10.24
CA ILE A 252 16.42 -26.18 -11.37
C ILE A 252 17.09 -25.75 -12.66
N ASP A 253 17.12 -24.42 -12.93
CA ASP A 253 17.73 -23.85 -14.14
C ASP A 253 19.25 -24.09 -14.20
N SER A 254 19.90 -24.14 -13.04
CA SER A 254 21.34 -24.37 -12.90
C SER A 254 21.71 -25.86 -12.84
N GLY A 255 20.71 -26.78 -12.85
CA GLY A 255 20.94 -28.21 -12.79
C GLY A 255 21.48 -28.70 -11.43
N ILE A 256 21.15 -28.01 -10.34
CA ILE A 256 21.58 -28.37 -8.97
C ILE A 256 20.97 -29.72 -8.58
N SER A 257 21.72 -30.51 -7.77
CA SER A 257 21.27 -31.81 -7.28
C SER A 257 19.97 -31.72 -6.45
N GLY A 258 19.21 -32.81 -6.43
CA GLY A 258 17.92 -32.91 -5.73
C GLY A 258 18.01 -32.56 -4.23
N ASP A 259 19.13 -32.88 -3.59
CA ASP A 259 19.37 -32.60 -2.15
C ASP A 259 19.20 -31.12 -1.80
N PHE A 260 19.85 -30.25 -2.56
CA PHE A 260 19.77 -28.80 -2.34
C PHE A 260 18.38 -28.25 -2.67
N LEU A 261 17.76 -28.76 -3.74
CA LEU A 261 16.39 -28.39 -4.10
C LEU A 261 15.40 -28.78 -2.99
N SER A 262 15.54 -29.98 -2.42
CA SER A 262 14.75 -30.49 -1.30
C SER A 262 14.85 -29.57 -0.08
N GLN A 263 16.04 -29.12 0.26
CA GLN A 263 16.28 -28.21 1.38
C GLN A 263 15.52 -26.87 1.19
N ASP A 264 15.65 -26.24 0.04
CA ASP A 264 14.99 -24.97 -0.27
C ASP A 264 13.46 -25.11 -0.31
N ILE A 265 12.94 -26.23 -0.79
CA ILE A 265 11.50 -26.50 -0.79
C ILE A 265 10.99 -26.69 0.64
N ARG A 266 11.70 -27.44 1.48
CA ARG A 266 11.35 -27.59 2.89
C ARG A 266 11.36 -26.23 3.63
N GLU A 267 12.32 -25.36 3.35
CA GLU A 267 12.36 -24.02 3.89
C GLU A 267 11.14 -23.20 3.45
N CYS A 268 10.78 -23.26 2.16
CA CYS A 268 9.56 -22.60 1.66
C CYS A 268 8.30 -23.12 2.37
N MET A 269 8.17 -24.44 2.49
CA MET A 269 7.04 -25.08 3.19
C MET A 269 6.96 -24.71 4.66
N TYR A 270 8.10 -24.68 5.34
CA TYR A 270 8.20 -24.28 6.74
C TYR A 270 7.60 -22.86 6.94
N HIS A 271 8.03 -21.90 6.13
CA HIS A 271 7.52 -20.54 6.23
C HIS A 271 6.05 -20.41 5.85
N LEU A 272 5.56 -21.15 4.88
CA LEU A 272 4.12 -21.21 4.59
C LEU A 272 3.33 -21.88 5.72
N GLY A 273 3.92 -22.88 6.38
CA GLY A 273 3.35 -23.54 7.55
C GLY A 273 3.19 -22.62 8.76
N GLU A 274 4.09 -21.62 8.93
CA GLU A 274 3.96 -20.58 9.96
C GLU A 274 2.66 -19.74 9.81
N ILE A 275 2.10 -19.68 8.60
CA ILE A 275 0.87 -18.93 8.29
C ILE A 275 -0.38 -19.78 8.53
N THR A 276 -0.34 -21.05 8.08
CA THR A 276 -1.53 -21.93 8.03
C THR A 276 -1.67 -22.82 9.26
N GLY A 277 -0.66 -22.87 10.12
CA GLY A 277 -0.50 -23.89 11.16
C GLY A 277 0.39 -25.03 10.67
N GLN A 278 1.03 -25.75 11.59
CA GLN A 278 2.12 -26.69 11.32
C GLN A 278 1.77 -27.73 10.24
N ILE A 279 2.58 -27.78 9.19
CA ILE A 279 2.73 -28.99 8.35
C ILE A 279 3.69 -29.89 9.11
N THR A 280 3.18 -31.00 9.63
CA THR A 280 4.00 -31.96 10.39
C THR A 280 4.77 -32.89 9.44
N ASN A 281 5.94 -33.38 9.86
CA ASN A 281 6.67 -34.45 9.13
C ASN A 281 5.77 -35.69 8.88
N ASP A 282 4.82 -35.96 9.77
CA ASP A 282 3.88 -37.06 9.65
C ASP A 282 2.92 -36.88 8.45
N GLU A 283 2.55 -35.65 8.09
CA GLU A 283 1.74 -35.36 6.90
C GLU A 283 2.53 -35.57 5.61
N ILE A 284 3.82 -35.24 5.60
CA ILE A 284 4.72 -35.51 4.47
C ILE A 284 4.86 -37.04 4.28
N LEU A 285 5.18 -37.74 5.34
CA LEU A 285 5.29 -39.20 5.32
C LEU A 285 3.97 -39.88 4.93
N GLY A 286 2.84 -39.41 5.47
CA GLY A 286 1.52 -39.90 5.11
C GLY A 286 1.19 -39.73 3.62
N ASN A 287 1.61 -38.65 3.00
CA ASN A 287 1.42 -38.39 1.57
C ASN A 287 2.33 -39.31 0.71
N ILE A 288 3.58 -39.56 1.13
CA ILE A 288 4.49 -40.52 0.49
C ILE A 288 3.85 -41.93 0.50
N PHE A 289 3.42 -42.40 1.69
CA PHE A 289 2.85 -43.73 1.81
C PHE A 289 1.51 -43.92 1.06
N SER A 290 0.68 -42.85 0.97
CA SER A 290 -0.62 -42.92 0.31
C SER A 290 -0.54 -42.93 -1.22
N LYS A 291 0.44 -42.22 -1.80
CA LYS A 291 0.57 -42.08 -3.27
C LYS A 291 1.49 -43.11 -3.92
N PHE A 292 2.50 -43.58 -3.22
CA PHE A 292 3.55 -44.42 -3.80
C PHE A 292 3.49 -45.90 -3.43
N CYS A 293 2.44 -46.36 -2.71
CA CYS A 293 2.22 -47.78 -2.42
C CYS A 293 3.51 -48.59 -2.08
N ILE A 294 4.36 -48.05 -1.22
CA ILE A 294 5.55 -48.80 -0.75
C ILE A 294 5.06 -49.80 0.28
N GLY A 295 4.78 -51.02 -0.19
CA GLY A 295 4.38 -52.11 0.68
C GLY A 295 3.29 -53.01 0.09
N LYS A 296 3.53 -53.66 -1.04
CA LYS A 296 2.94 -54.92 -1.42
C LYS A 296 4.00 -55.85 -1.96
#